data_5362f8631fc6828fbe054a8c576e097e
#
_entry.id   5362f8631fc6828fbe054a8c576e097e
#
_cell.length_a   1.000
_cell.length_b   1.000
_cell.length_c   1.000
_cell.angle_alpha   90.00
_cell.angle_beta   90.00
_cell.angle_gamma   90.00
#
_symmetry.space_group_name_H-M   'P 1'
#
loop_
_entity.id
_entity.type
_entity.pdbx_description
1 polymer ?
#
loop_
_entity_poly.entity_id
_entity_poly.type
_entity_poly.pdbx_seq_one_letter_code
_entity_poly.pdbx_strand_id
1 'polypeptide(L)'
;AEEIGLPRDKIILSAKVSQVQDLIAVYTELARRSDHALHLGLTEAGMGTKGIVASSAALGIVLQQGIGDTIRISLTPAPGGDRTREVQVAQELLQVMGFRQFMPIVAACPGCGRTTSTTFQELAEKIQGDLRRNMPTWREEYPGVEALSVAVMGCIVNGPGESKQADIGISLPGTGESPAAPVFVDGKKVKTLRGANIAAEFEAMVGDYIKNRFGQNRVGEGGEDKENMVQGSEALATVK
;
A
#
# COMPACT_ATOMS: atom_id res chain seq x y z
N ALA A 1 25.63 26.13 -10.28
CA ALA A 1 24.50 26.73 -9.53
C ALA A 1 25.02 27.29 -8.20
N GLU A 2 25.69 26.51 -7.37
CA GLU A 2 26.22 26.95 -6.08
C GLU A 2 27.19 28.13 -6.22
N GLU A 3 28.07 28.10 -7.22
CA GLU A 3 29.04 29.16 -7.51
C GLU A 3 28.39 30.53 -7.82
N ILE A 4 27.13 30.54 -8.28
CA ILE A 4 26.38 31.76 -8.53
C ILE A 4 25.37 32.09 -7.41
N GLY A 5 25.51 31.43 -6.26
CA GLY A 5 24.77 31.73 -5.03
C GLY A 5 23.44 31.00 -4.84
N LEU A 6 23.13 29.95 -5.64
CA LEU A 6 21.95 29.12 -5.36
C LEU A 6 22.24 28.23 -4.16
N PRO A 7 21.43 28.32 -3.07
CA PRO A 7 21.59 27.45 -1.90
C PRO A 7 21.49 25.97 -2.27
N ARG A 8 22.31 25.14 -1.63
CA ARG A 8 22.39 23.70 -1.88
C ARG A 8 21.07 22.97 -1.65
N ASP A 9 20.31 23.37 -0.64
CA ASP A 9 18.98 22.84 -0.31
C ASP A 9 17.90 23.17 -1.33
N LYS A 10 18.19 24.01 -2.32
CA LYS A 10 17.31 24.34 -3.46
C LYS A 10 17.66 23.61 -4.76
N ILE A 11 18.59 22.66 -4.69
CA ILE A 11 19.06 21.91 -5.85
C ILE A 11 18.59 20.46 -5.73
N ILE A 12 17.89 19.98 -6.77
CA ILE A 12 17.49 18.58 -6.92
C ILE A 12 18.04 18.07 -8.23
N LEU A 13 18.71 16.92 -8.19
CA LEU A 13 19.26 16.27 -9.39
C LEU A 13 18.28 15.25 -9.95
N SER A 14 18.15 15.23 -11.27
CA SER A 14 17.31 14.27 -11.98
C SER A 14 17.95 13.85 -13.30
N ALA A 15 18.20 12.56 -13.47
CA ALA A 15 18.69 11.98 -14.72
C ALA A 15 17.52 11.51 -15.60
N LYS A 16 17.62 11.76 -16.92
CA LYS A 16 16.62 11.36 -17.91
C LYS A 16 17.09 10.09 -18.62
N VAL A 17 16.64 8.94 -18.13
CA VAL A 17 16.94 7.62 -18.70
C VAL A 17 15.66 6.80 -18.88
N SER A 18 15.62 5.99 -19.92
CA SER A 18 14.43 5.23 -20.33
C SER A 18 14.61 3.70 -20.20
N GLN A 19 15.81 3.24 -19.83
CA GLN A 19 16.08 1.84 -19.57
C GLN A 19 16.27 1.57 -18.07
N VAL A 20 15.71 0.46 -17.59
CA VAL A 20 15.76 0.08 -16.17
C VAL A 20 17.21 -0.02 -15.67
N GLN A 21 18.06 -0.73 -16.41
CA GLN A 21 19.45 -0.95 -16.00
C GLN A 21 20.27 0.34 -15.99
N ASP A 22 20.04 1.22 -16.96
CA ASP A 22 20.70 2.52 -17.03
C ASP A 22 20.28 3.41 -15.86
N LEU A 23 18.99 3.39 -15.48
CA LEU A 23 18.50 4.14 -14.32
C LEU A 23 19.22 3.69 -13.04
N ILE A 24 19.29 2.38 -12.81
CA ILE A 24 19.96 1.82 -11.64
C ILE A 24 21.44 2.25 -11.61
N ALA A 25 22.16 2.08 -12.72
CA ALA A 25 23.58 2.44 -12.80
C ALA A 25 23.82 3.95 -12.57
N VAL A 26 23.02 4.79 -13.25
CA VAL A 26 23.18 6.25 -13.19
C VAL A 26 22.87 6.79 -11.80
N TYR A 27 21.75 6.37 -11.17
CA TYR A 27 21.42 6.88 -9.84
C TYR A 27 22.31 6.32 -8.73
N THR A 28 22.79 5.10 -8.84
CA THR A 28 23.80 4.56 -7.93
C THR A 28 25.08 5.40 -8.00
N GLU A 29 25.52 5.78 -9.19
CA GLU A 29 26.72 6.62 -9.36
C GLU A 29 26.48 8.08 -8.94
N LEU A 30 25.29 8.65 -9.19
CA LEU A 30 24.95 9.99 -8.70
C LEU A 30 24.94 10.07 -7.18
N ALA A 31 24.36 9.09 -6.50
CA ALA A 31 24.35 9.03 -5.04
C ALA A 31 25.76 8.91 -4.45
N ARG A 32 26.66 8.21 -5.15
CA ARG A 32 28.07 8.11 -4.73
C ARG A 32 28.83 9.42 -4.88
N ARG A 33 28.46 10.27 -5.86
CA ARG A 33 29.19 11.52 -6.19
C ARG A 33 28.59 12.78 -5.59
N SER A 34 27.36 12.73 -5.11
CA SER A 34 26.64 13.93 -4.70
C SER A 34 25.69 13.64 -3.53
N ASP A 35 25.62 14.61 -2.61
CA ASP A 35 24.68 14.61 -1.49
C ASP A 35 23.43 15.48 -1.78
N HIS A 36 23.23 15.94 -3.02
CA HIS A 36 22.02 16.64 -3.40
C HIS A 36 20.81 15.68 -3.44
N ALA A 37 19.65 16.21 -3.14
CA ALA A 37 18.40 15.47 -3.27
C ALA A 37 18.24 14.90 -4.70
N LEU A 38 17.83 13.63 -4.79
CA LEU A 38 17.66 12.91 -6.04
C LEU A 38 16.18 12.70 -6.37
N HIS A 39 15.79 13.13 -7.57
CA HIS A 39 14.45 12.88 -8.12
C HIS A 39 14.50 11.69 -9.09
N LEU A 40 13.97 10.56 -8.66
CA LEU A 40 13.95 9.33 -9.43
C LEU A 40 12.78 9.30 -10.42
N GLY A 41 12.99 8.78 -11.61
CA GLY A 41 11.92 8.55 -12.58
C GLY A 41 12.42 7.88 -13.84
N LEU A 42 11.78 6.77 -14.22
CA LEU A 42 12.03 6.15 -15.52
C LEU A 42 11.29 6.95 -16.60
N THR A 43 12.02 7.52 -17.55
CA THR A 43 11.44 8.28 -18.65
C THR A 43 10.86 7.32 -19.70
N GLU A 44 9.69 7.66 -20.26
CA GLU A 44 9.05 6.86 -21.33
C GLU A 44 8.85 5.38 -20.94
N ALA A 45 8.42 5.11 -19.71
CA ALA A 45 8.26 3.75 -19.24
C ALA A 45 7.24 2.93 -20.06
N GLY A 46 6.27 3.59 -20.69
CA GLY A 46 5.26 2.99 -21.57
C GLY A 46 3.86 3.01 -20.99
N MET A 47 2.96 2.30 -21.67
CA MET A 47 1.53 2.23 -21.31
C MET A 47 1.22 1.07 -20.36
N GLY A 48 0.16 1.22 -19.56
CA GLY A 48 -0.46 0.15 -18.79
C GLY A 48 0.53 -0.66 -17.97
N THR A 49 0.36 -1.97 -17.98
CA THR A 49 1.18 -2.92 -17.19
C THR A 49 2.67 -2.81 -17.49
N LYS A 50 3.07 -2.65 -18.75
CA LYS A 50 4.49 -2.53 -19.12
C LYS A 50 5.14 -1.33 -18.44
N GLY A 51 4.47 -0.18 -18.46
CA GLY A 51 4.98 1.04 -17.83
C GLY A 51 5.06 0.93 -16.30
N ILE A 52 4.04 0.32 -15.68
CA ILE A 52 4.01 0.07 -14.23
C ILE A 52 5.16 -0.85 -13.83
N VAL A 53 5.31 -1.99 -14.49
CA VAL A 53 6.36 -2.97 -14.17
C VAL A 53 7.75 -2.36 -14.36
N ALA A 54 8.00 -1.66 -15.47
CA ALA A 54 9.29 -1.03 -15.73
C ALA A 54 9.63 0.05 -14.68
N SER A 55 8.67 0.92 -14.34
CA SER A 55 8.87 1.95 -13.33
C SER A 55 9.09 1.33 -11.95
N SER A 56 8.28 0.35 -11.56
CA SER A 56 8.38 -0.31 -10.25
C SER A 56 9.72 -1.05 -10.09
N ALA A 57 10.17 -1.76 -11.13
CA ALA A 57 11.46 -2.44 -11.10
C ALA A 57 12.63 -1.44 -10.99
N ALA A 58 12.63 -0.39 -11.81
CA ALA A 58 13.70 0.61 -11.80
C ALA A 58 13.79 1.36 -10.47
N LEU A 59 12.66 1.90 -10.01
CA LEU A 59 12.61 2.69 -8.78
C LEU A 59 12.76 1.82 -7.54
N GLY A 60 12.16 0.63 -7.53
CA GLY A 60 12.21 -0.27 -6.37
C GLY A 60 13.64 -0.71 -6.03
N ILE A 61 14.45 -1.04 -7.03
CA ILE A 61 15.85 -1.44 -6.81
C ILE A 61 16.69 -0.28 -6.24
N VAL A 62 16.48 0.93 -6.73
CA VAL A 62 17.24 2.11 -6.28
C VAL A 62 16.79 2.56 -4.90
N LEU A 63 15.48 2.61 -4.66
CA LEU A 63 14.90 2.91 -3.34
C LEU A 63 15.33 1.91 -2.26
N GLN A 64 15.43 0.61 -2.60
CA GLN A 64 15.91 -0.43 -1.68
C GLN A 64 17.36 -0.21 -1.25
N GLN A 65 18.15 0.51 -2.03
CA GLN A 65 19.51 0.93 -1.70
C GLN A 65 19.56 2.21 -0.85
N GLY A 66 18.42 2.77 -0.47
CA GLY A 66 18.32 4.04 0.25
C GLY A 66 18.59 5.27 -0.64
N ILE A 67 18.48 5.13 -1.96
CA ILE A 67 18.74 6.19 -2.93
C ILE A 67 17.40 6.77 -3.42
N GLY A 68 17.24 8.09 -3.32
CA GLY A 68 16.09 8.84 -3.85
C GLY A 68 15.28 9.53 -2.77
N ASP A 69 14.94 10.80 -3.01
CA ASP A 69 14.21 11.66 -2.09
C ASP A 69 12.79 11.94 -2.59
N THR A 70 12.63 11.99 -3.89
CA THR A 70 11.32 12.11 -4.56
C THR A 70 11.24 11.19 -5.76
N ILE A 71 10.01 10.77 -6.12
CA ILE A 71 9.80 9.86 -7.25
C ILE A 71 8.78 10.39 -8.24
N ARG A 72 8.90 9.95 -9.49
CA ARG A 72 7.93 10.16 -10.55
C ARG A 72 7.67 8.85 -11.26
N ILE A 73 6.41 8.53 -11.47
CA ILE A 73 5.95 7.50 -12.41
C ILE A 73 5.59 8.19 -13.73
N SER A 74 6.07 7.67 -14.84
CA SER A 74 5.81 8.22 -16.20
C SER A 74 5.09 7.17 -17.03
N LEU A 75 3.76 7.22 -17.03
CA LEU A 75 2.94 6.35 -17.85
C LEU A 75 2.40 7.12 -19.06
N THR A 76 2.36 6.46 -20.20
CA THR A 76 1.56 6.93 -21.33
C THR A 76 0.09 6.63 -21.02
N PRO A 77 -0.80 7.62 -20.87
CA PRO A 77 -2.20 7.38 -20.58
C PRO A 77 -2.92 6.78 -21.79
N ALA A 78 -3.96 5.98 -21.54
CA ALA A 78 -4.92 5.67 -22.58
C ALA A 78 -5.67 6.96 -23.01
N PRO A 79 -6.19 7.04 -24.23
CA PRO A 79 -7.01 8.16 -24.64
C PRO A 79 -8.19 8.36 -23.67
N GLY A 80 -8.32 9.57 -23.10
CA GLY A 80 -9.32 9.87 -22.06
C GLY A 80 -9.06 9.23 -20.69
N GLY A 81 -7.91 8.59 -20.48
CA GLY A 81 -7.55 7.92 -19.24
C GLY A 81 -7.25 8.87 -18.09
N ASP A 82 -7.40 8.34 -16.87
CA ASP A 82 -7.16 9.06 -15.63
C ASP A 82 -5.66 9.39 -15.45
N ARG A 83 -5.34 10.68 -15.40
CA ARG A 83 -3.97 11.20 -15.17
C ARG A 83 -3.49 11.03 -13.73
N THR A 84 -4.39 10.77 -12.79
CA THR A 84 -4.01 10.50 -11.38
C THR A 84 -3.41 9.11 -11.19
N ARG A 85 -3.51 8.22 -12.19
CA ARG A 85 -3.00 6.86 -12.14
C ARG A 85 -1.50 6.80 -11.83
N GLU A 86 -0.72 7.73 -12.34
CA GLU A 86 0.73 7.82 -12.07
C GLU A 86 1.00 8.06 -10.58
N VAL A 87 0.22 8.92 -9.93
CA VAL A 87 0.32 9.17 -8.47
C VAL A 87 -0.10 7.93 -7.68
N GLN A 88 -1.19 7.26 -8.08
CA GLN A 88 -1.64 6.03 -7.43
C GLN A 88 -0.55 4.95 -7.47
N VAL A 89 0.07 4.73 -8.63
CA VAL A 89 1.16 3.75 -8.78
C VAL A 89 2.38 4.13 -7.93
N ALA A 90 2.72 5.42 -7.85
CA ALA A 90 3.81 5.89 -6.99
C ALA A 90 3.53 5.61 -5.51
N GLN A 91 2.31 5.90 -5.06
CA GLN A 91 1.87 5.62 -3.68
C GLN A 91 1.88 4.13 -3.38
N GLU A 92 1.31 3.30 -4.28
CA GLU A 92 1.30 1.84 -4.15
C GLU A 92 2.74 1.28 -4.08
N LEU A 93 3.66 1.76 -4.94
CA LEU A 93 5.06 1.36 -4.89
C LEU A 93 5.70 1.64 -3.53
N LEU A 94 5.60 2.85 -3.03
CA LEU A 94 6.17 3.23 -1.74
C LEU A 94 5.54 2.45 -0.58
N GLN A 95 4.25 2.17 -0.67
CA GLN A 95 3.51 1.44 0.37
C GLN A 95 3.88 -0.04 0.41
N VAL A 96 3.93 -0.73 -0.74
CA VAL A 96 4.32 -2.15 -0.79
C VAL A 96 5.79 -2.37 -0.43
N MET A 97 6.63 -1.37 -0.60
CA MET A 97 8.03 -1.38 -0.15
C MET A 97 8.20 -1.00 1.34
N GLY A 98 7.13 -0.63 2.03
CA GLY A 98 7.17 -0.28 3.46
C GLY A 98 7.75 1.11 3.77
N PHE A 99 7.95 1.98 2.76
CA PHE A 99 8.49 3.31 2.99
C PHE A 99 7.47 4.31 3.52
N ARG A 100 6.21 4.24 3.05
CA ARG A 100 5.14 5.14 3.46
C ARG A 100 3.78 4.45 3.36
N GLN A 101 2.84 4.91 4.19
CA GLN A 101 1.45 4.47 4.14
C GLN A 101 0.57 5.60 3.61
N PHE A 102 -0.29 5.27 2.66
CA PHE A 102 -1.18 6.23 2.02
C PHE A 102 -2.65 5.84 2.14
N MET A 103 -2.91 4.53 2.17
CA MET A 103 -4.25 3.96 2.20
C MET A 103 -4.26 2.61 2.93
N PRO A 104 -5.39 2.21 3.54
CA PRO A 104 -5.55 0.86 4.03
C PRO A 104 -5.24 -0.19 2.96
N ILE A 105 -4.60 -1.27 3.37
CA ILE A 105 -4.31 -2.41 2.48
C ILE A 105 -5.46 -3.40 2.56
N VAL A 106 -5.99 -3.79 1.40
CA VAL A 106 -6.94 -4.89 1.29
C VAL A 106 -6.25 -6.08 0.64
N ALA A 107 -5.94 -7.09 1.46
CA ALA A 107 -5.39 -8.35 0.98
C ALA A 107 -6.53 -9.29 0.57
N ALA A 108 -6.47 -9.81 -0.64
CA ALA A 108 -7.42 -10.80 -1.13
C ALA A 108 -6.66 -11.97 -1.78
N CYS A 109 -7.21 -13.17 -1.67
CA CYS A 109 -6.59 -14.32 -2.33
C CYS A 109 -6.79 -14.25 -3.85
N PRO A 110 -5.89 -14.86 -4.67
CA PRO A 110 -5.97 -14.80 -6.13
C PRO A 110 -7.15 -15.58 -6.74
N GLY A 111 -7.91 -16.32 -5.92
CA GLY A 111 -8.93 -17.25 -6.41
C GLY A 111 -8.29 -18.50 -7.04
N CYS A 112 -8.37 -19.61 -6.37
CA CYS A 112 -7.91 -20.91 -6.86
C CYS A 112 -9.11 -21.84 -7.11
N GLY A 113 -8.87 -23.09 -7.55
CA GLY A 113 -9.92 -24.08 -7.76
C GLY A 113 -10.76 -24.48 -6.53
N ARG A 114 -10.45 -23.92 -5.36
CA ARG A 114 -11.25 -24.11 -4.13
C ARG A 114 -12.45 -23.18 -4.03
N THR A 115 -12.54 -22.15 -4.83
CA THR A 115 -13.72 -21.30 -4.90
C THR A 115 -14.05 -20.97 -6.34
N THR A 116 -15.30 -21.21 -6.72
CA THR A 116 -15.85 -20.85 -8.03
C THR A 116 -16.76 -19.62 -7.93
N SER A 117 -16.99 -19.13 -6.70
CA SER A 117 -17.77 -17.92 -6.44
C SER A 117 -16.89 -16.67 -6.59
N THR A 118 -17.45 -15.60 -7.14
CA THR A 118 -16.83 -14.26 -7.22
C THR A 118 -17.05 -13.42 -5.97
N THR A 119 -17.84 -13.91 -5.01
CA THR A 119 -18.28 -13.14 -3.84
C THR A 119 -17.14 -12.51 -3.05
N PHE A 120 -16.01 -13.21 -2.89
CA PHE A 120 -14.86 -12.65 -2.17
C PHE A 120 -14.16 -11.54 -2.97
N GLN A 121 -14.13 -11.65 -4.30
CA GLN A 121 -13.57 -10.63 -5.20
C GLN A 121 -14.44 -9.37 -5.17
N GLU A 122 -15.75 -9.54 -5.27
CA GLU A 122 -16.73 -8.45 -5.21
C GLU A 122 -16.67 -7.72 -3.84
N LEU A 123 -16.58 -8.49 -2.75
CA LEU A 123 -16.44 -7.92 -1.41
C LEU A 123 -15.10 -7.18 -1.25
N ALA A 124 -13.98 -7.76 -1.70
CA ALA A 124 -12.68 -7.12 -1.65
C ALA A 124 -12.64 -5.82 -2.47
N GLU A 125 -13.16 -5.84 -3.69
CA GLU A 125 -13.27 -4.67 -4.56
C GLU A 125 -14.14 -3.58 -3.93
N LYS A 126 -15.28 -3.96 -3.37
CA LYS A 126 -16.19 -3.03 -2.68
C LYS A 126 -15.51 -2.37 -1.48
N ILE A 127 -14.89 -3.17 -0.60
CA ILE A 127 -14.15 -2.63 0.57
C ILE A 127 -13.04 -1.70 0.11
N GLN A 128 -12.22 -2.11 -0.86
CA GLN A 128 -11.15 -1.26 -1.40
C GLN A 128 -11.68 0.05 -1.98
N GLY A 129 -12.81 0.00 -2.68
CA GLY A 129 -13.49 1.16 -3.21
C GLY A 129 -14.01 2.09 -2.11
N ASP A 130 -14.62 1.54 -1.05
CA ASP A 130 -15.15 2.29 0.08
C ASP A 130 -14.03 2.96 0.88
N LEU A 131 -12.96 2.23 1.17
CA LEU A 131 -11.77 2.78 1.82
C LEU A 131 -11.18 3.94 1.00
N ARG A 132 -11.03 3.78 -0.30
CA ARG A 132 -10.49 4.83 -1.18
C ARG A 132 -11.38 6.07 -1.20
N ARG A 133 -12.70 5.91 -1.28
CA ARG A 133 -13.65 7.04 -1.29
C ARG A 133 -13.66 7.82 0.01
N ASN A 134 -13.52 7.13 1.14
CA ASN A 134 -13.61 7.76 2.45
C ASN A 134 -12.27 8.31 2.95
N MET A 135 -11.13 7.89 2.39
CA MET A 135 -9.81 8.30 2.84
C MET A 135 -9.60 9.82 2.98
N PRO A 136 -10.08 10.67 2.04
CA PRO A 136 -9.91 12.11 2.20
C PRO A 136 -10.49 12.64 3.52
N THR A 137 -11.66 12.13 3.92
CA THR A 137 -12.31 12.49 5.19
C THR A 137 -11.71 11.74 6.37
N TRP A 138 -11.49 10.45 6.22
CA TRP A 138 -11.01 9.58 7.30
C TRP A 138 -9.58 9.88 7.75
N ARG A 139 -8.74 10.38 6.87
CA ARG A 139 -7.38 10.80 7.25
C ARG A 139 -7.40 11.95 8.29
N GLU A 140 -8.41 12.82 8.21
CA GLU A 140 -8.63 13.89 9.18
C GLU A 140 -9.40 13.39 10.41
N GLU A 141 -10.40 12.53 10.19
CA GLU A 141 -11.27 12.03 11.27
C GLU A 141 -10.65 10.93 12.12
N TYR A 142 -9.81 10.09 11.51
CA TYR A 142 -9.19 8.90 12.10
C TYR A 142 -7.69 8.86 11.80
N PRO A 143 -6.87 9.71 12.43
CA PRO A 143 -5.42 9.74 12.20
C PRO A 143 -4.79 8.36 12.37
N GLY A 144 -4.02 7.91 11.37
CA GLY A 144 -3.39 6.60 11.32
C GLY A 144 -4.21 5.51 10.61
N VAL A 145 -5.42 5.82 10.13
CA VAL A 145 -6.28 4.85 9.42
C VAL A 145 -5.64 4.29 8.15
N GLU A 146 -4.70 5.01 7.55
CA GLU A 146 -3.90 4.55 6.41
C GLU A 146 -3.06 3.32 6.70
N ALA A 147 -2.82 3.00 7.97
CA ALA A 147 -2.09 1.82 8.42
C ALA A 147 -2.97 0.56 8.50
N LEU A 148 -4.29 0.69 8.39
CA LEU A 148 -5.22 -0.43 8.49
C LEU A 148 -4.96 -1.49 7.43
N SER A 149 -4.98 -2.74 7.84
CA SER A 149 -4.95 -3.91 6.98
C SER A 149 -6.26 -4.71 7.08
N VAL A 150 -6.87 -4.99 5.94
CA VAL A 150 -8.10 -5.80 5.83
C VAL A 150 -7.80 -7.04 4.99
N ALA A 151 -8.26 -8.22 5.40
CA ALA A 151 -8.13 -9.44 4.63
C ALA A 151 -9.49 -9.99 4.20
N VAL A 152 -9.65 -10.30 2.90
CA VAL A 152 -10.85 -10.93 2.34
C VAL A 152 -10.44 -12.21 1.61
N MET A 153 -10.67 -13.35 2.24
CA MET A 153 -10.25 -14.66 1.74
C MET A 153 -11.42 -15.50 1.25
N GLY A 154 -11.24 -16.21 0.15
CA GLY A 154 -12.30 -16.94 -0.55
C GLY A 154 -12.45 -18.41 -0.16
N CYS A 155 -11.73 -18.93 0.85
CA CYS A 155 -11.92 -20.28 1.37
C CYS A 155 -11.40 -20.42 2.81
N ILE A 156 -11.84 -21.45 3.52
CA ILE A 156 -11.42 -21.71 4.92
C ILE A 156 -10.09 -22.44 5.04
N VAL A 157 -9.45 -22.83 3.94
CA VAL A 157 -8.18 -23.61 4.00
C VAL A 157 -7.01 -22.69 4.36
N ASN A 158 -6.75 -21.65 3.57
CA ASN A 158 -5.69 -20.68 3.83
C ASN A 158 -6.22 -19.39 4.48
N GLY A 159 -7.52 -19.13 4.29
CA GLY A 159 -8.16 -17.89 4.73
C GLY A 159 -7.97 -17.55 6.20
N PRO A 160 -8.16 -18.49 7.15
CA PRO A 160 -7.96 -18.19 8.56
C PRO A 160 -6.52 -17.79 8.92
N GLY A 161 -5.51 -18.33 8.24
CA GLY A 161 -4.12 -17.96 8.42
C GLY A 161 -3.86 -16.51 8.02
N GLU A 162 -4.24 -16.18 6.81
CA GLU A 162 -4.08 -14.82 6.25
C GLU A 162 -4.95 -13.78 6.97
N SER A 163 -6.21 -14.15 7.29
CA SER A 163 -7.12 -13.24 8.01
C SER A 163 -6.65 -12.90 9.43
N LYS A 164 -5.83 -13.73 10.06
CA LYS A 164 -5.24 -13.46 11.38
C LYS A 164 -4.07 -12.49 11.33
N GLN A 165 -3.43 -12.32 10.17
CA GLN A 165 -2.30 -11.42 10.00
C GLN A 165 -2.75 -9.98 9.74
N ALA A 166 -4.00 -9.80 9.30
CA ALA A 166 -4.60 -8.49 9.14
C ALA A 166 -5.21 -7.98 10.45
N ASP A 167 -5.38 -6.66 10.55
CA ASP A 167 -6.09 -6.04 11.67
C ASP A 167 -7.53 -6.54 11.76
N ILE A 168 -8.21 -6.65 10.62
CA ILE A 168 -9.51 -7.30 10.52
C ILE A 168 -9.57 -8.16 9.24
N GLY A 169 -10.02 -9.40 9.36
CA GLY A 169 -10.07 -10.31 8.22
C GLY A 169 -11.26 -11.27 8.27
N ILE A 170 -11.73 -11.64 7.08
CA ILE A 170 -12.80 -12.63 6.89
C ILE A 170 -12.33 -13.76 5.98
N SER A 171 -12.74 -14.98 6.31
CA SER A 171 -12.56 -16.15 5.44
C SER A 171 -13.94 -16.62 4.96
N LEU A 172 -14.27 -16.29 3.72
CA LEU A 172 -15.52 -16.73 3.10
C LEU A 172 -15.46 -18.25 2.80
N PRO A 173 -16.61 -18.92 2.76
CA PRO A 173 -16.65 -20.33 2.38
C PRO A 173 -16.29 -20.53 0.91
N GLY A 174 -15.47 -21.52 0.62
CA GLY A 174 -15.18 -21.98 -0.73
C GLY A 174 -16.30 -22.87 -1.28
N THR A 175 -16.10 -23.38 -2.50
CA THR A 175 -17.05 -24.28 -3.17
C THR A 175 -17.23 -25.58 -2.36
N GLY A 176 -18.47 -25.88 -2.02
CA GLY A 176 -18.81 -27.08 -1.24
C GLY A 176 -18.52 -26.98 0.28
N GLU A 177 -18.04 -25.83 0.74
CA GLU A 177 -17.87 -25.59 2.18
C GLU A 177 -19.17 -25.13 2.84
N SER A 178 -19.27 -25.32 4.15
CA SER A 178 -20.40 -24.82 4.94
C SER A 178 -20.50 -23.28 4.80
N PRO A 179 -21.69 -22.68 4.64
CA PRO A 179 -21.86 -21.23 4.48
C PRO A 179 -21.61 -20.51 5.82
N ALA A 180 -20.37 -20.54 6.27
CA ALA A 180 -19.89 -19.97 7.51
C ALA A 180 -18.58 -19.23 7.25
N ALA A 181 -18.53 -17.93 7.58
CA ALA A 181 -17.41 -17.05 7.37
C ALA A 181 -16.82 -16.59 8.73
N PRO A 182 -15.75 -17.21 9.22
CA PRO A 182 -15.09 -16.74 10.44
C PRO A 182 -14.44 -15.36 10.18
N VAL A 183 -14.64 -14.45 11.13
CA VAL A 183 -14.04 -13.14 11.19
C VAL A 183 -12.99 -13.10 12.30
N PHE A 184 -11.86 -12.51 11.97
CA PHE A 184 -10.73 -12.31 12.86
C PHE A 184 -10.48 -10.82 13.06
N VAL A 185 -10.18 -10.41 14.27
CA VAL A 185 -9.79 -9.05 14.65
C VAL A 185 -8.57 -9.17 15.55
N ASP A 186 -7.51 -8.44 15.23
CA ASP A 186 -6.23 -8.45 15.96
C ASP A 186 -5.73 -9.90 16.22
N GLY A 187 -5.78 -10.73 15.17
CA GLY A 187 -5.32 -12.13 15.20
C GLY A 187 -6.27 -13.11 15.88
N LYS A 188 -7.37 -12.67 16.49
CA LYS A 188 -8.32 -13.51 17.24
C LYS A 188 -9.63 -13.68 16.47
N LYS A 189 -10.16 -14.91 16.46
CA LYS A 189 -11.50 -15.16 15.92
C LYS A 189 -12.55 -14.55 16.85
N VAL A 190 -13.32 -13.57 16.35
CA VAL A 190 -14.32 -12.85 17.14
C VAL A 190 -15.75 -13.27 16.82
N LYS A 191 -16.04 -13.63 15.57
CA LYS A 191 -17.39 -13.97 15.12
C LYS A 191 -17.34 -14.98 13.96
N THR A 192 -18.43 -15.68 13.72
CA THR A 192 -18.66 -16.44 12.49
C THR A 192 -19.95 -15.94 11.86
N LEU A 193 -19.85 -15.27 10.72
CA LEU A 193 -21.00 -14.77 9.97
C LEU A 193 -21.63 -15.92 9.18
N ARG A 194 -22.97 -15.85 8.95
CA ARG A 194 -23.75 -16.88 8.25
C ARG A 194 -24.89 -16.22 7.46
N GLY A 195 -25.30 -16.90 6.38
CA GLY A 195 -26.45 -16.48 5.59
C GLY A 195 -26.12 -15.47 4.49
N ALA A 196 -27.14 -14.75 4.02
CA ALA A 196 -27.04 -13.89 2.84
C ALA A 196 -26.37 -12.53 3.10
N ASN A 197 -26.25 -12.09 4.36
CA ASN A 197 -25.79 -10.74 4.70
C ASN A 197 -24.33 -10.68 5.14
N ILE A 198 -23.55 -11.74 4.92
CA ILE A 198 -22.15 -11.83 5.35
C ILE A 198 -21.34 -10.60 4.91
N ALA A 199 -21.49 -10.17 3.65
CA ALA A 199 -20.76 -9.03 3.10
C ALA A 199 -21.09 -7.72 3.85
N ALA A 200 -22.37 -7.41 3.99
CA ALA A 200 -22.83 -6.20 4.67
C ALA A 200 -22.48 -6.18 6.16
N GLU A 201 -22.58 -7.34 6.83
CA GLU A 201 -22.17 -7.45 8.24
C GLU A 201 -20.63 -7.24 8.40
N PHE A 202 -19.84 -7.79 7.49
CA PHE A 202 -18.39 -7.59 7.55
C PHE A 202 -17.98 -6.15 7.27
N GLU A 203 -18.61 -5.49 6.28
CA GLU A 203 -18.40 -4.07 6.01
C GLU A 203 -18.72 -3.19 7.23
N ALA A 204 -19.83 -3.47 7.91
CA ALA A 204 -20.17 -2.78 9.15
C ALA A 204 -19.10 -3.00 10.23
N MET A 205 -18.59 -4.24 10.37
CA MET A 205 -17.52 -4.54 11.32
C MET A 205 -16.21 -3.80 10.99
N VAL A 206 -15.85 -3.64 9.71
CA VAL A 206 -14.69 -2.83 9.30
C VAL A 206 -14.89 -1.37 9.70
N GLY A 207 -16.06 -0.80 9.44
CA GLY A 207 -16.38 0.57 9.85
C GLY A 207 -16.34 0.78 11.36
N ASP A 208 -16.86 -0.17 12.14
CA ASP A 208 -16.82 -0.12 13.60
C ASP A 208 -15.39 -0.30 14.14
N TYR A 209 -14.58 -1.16 13.52
CA TYR A 209 -13.17 -1.32 13.85
C TYR A 209 -12.40 0.00 13.66
N ILE A 210 -12.61 0.68 12.53
CA ILE A 210 -11.97 1.98 12.26
C ILE A 210 -12.33 3.00 13.34
N LYS A 211 -13.62 3.13 13.66
CA LYS A 211 -14.10 4.07 14.69
C LYS A 211 -13.50 3.75 16.06
N ASN A 212 -13.46 2.48 16.43
CA ASN A 212 -12.99 2.08 17.75
C ASN A 212 -11.47 2.20 17.90
N ARG A 213 -10.70 1.84 16.87
CA ARG A 213 -9.23 1.84 16.95
C ARG A 213 -8.64 3.23 16.71
N PHE A 214 -9.12 3.94 15.71
CA PHE A 214 -8.56 5.21 15.27
C PHE A 214 -9.35 6.43 15.79
N GLY A 215 -10.61 6.24 16.19
CA GLY A 215 -11.45 7.34 16.73
C GLY A 215 -11.00 7.85 18.10
N GLN A 216 -10.26 7.05 18.87
CA GLN A 216 -9.72 7.46 20.17
C GLN A 216 -8.53 8.43 20.05
N ASN A 217 -7.87 8.48 18.90
CA ASN A 217 -6.76 9.41 18.64
C ASN A 217 -7.21 10.89 18.54
N ARG A 218 -8.52 11.16 18.55
CA ARG A 218 -9.08 12.51 18.62
C ARG A 218 -8.94 13.19 20.00
N VAL A 219 -8.65 12.43 21.06
CA VAL A 219 -8.66 12.95 22.45
C VAL A 219 -7.26 13.30 22.97
N GLY A 220 -6.21 13.09 22.18
CA GLY A 220 -4.81 13.20 22.59
C GLY A 220 -4.03 14.38 22.02
N GLU A 221 -4.62 15.55 21.84
CA GLU A 221 -3.84 16.80 21.73
C GLU A 221 -3.48 17.31 23.12
N GLY A 222 -2.56 16.62 23.80
CA GLY A 222 -2.07 17.05 25.10
C GLY A 222 -1.29 15.96 25.83
N GLY A 223 -0.02 15.73 25.47
CA GLY A 223 0.88 14.93 26.32
C GLY A 223 1.64 13.86 25.55
N GLU A 224 2.89 14.16 25.31
CA GLU A 224 4.05 13.27 25.28
C GLU A 224 3.85 11.78 24.97
N ASP A 225 4.19 11.37 23.74
CA ASP A 225 4.93 10.12 23.47
C ASP A 225 5.31 10.03 21.99
N LYS A 226 6.41 10.69 21.62
CA LYS A 226 7.05 10.62 20.28
C LYS A 226 8.26 9.69 20.26
N GLU A 227 8.27 8.58 20.96
CA GLU A 227 9.48 7.73 21.03
C GLU A 227 9.33 6.27 20.57
N ASN A 228 8.22 5.82 19.98
CA ASN A 228 8.09 4.41 19.60
C ASN A 228 7.76 4.12 18.12
N MET A 229 8.13 5.00 17.19
CA MET A 229 7.88 4.76 15.75
C MET A 229 9.14 4.52 14.89
N VAL A 230 10.30 4.24 15.50
CA VAL A 230 11.55 3.98 14.75
C VAL A 230 12.21 2.67 15.19
N GLN A 231 11.51 1.57 15.22
CA GLN A 231 12.11 0.25 15.44
C GLN A 231 11.86 -0.76 14.30
N GLY A 232 11.39 -0.32 13.14
CA GLY A 232 11.20 -1.17 11.97
C GLY A 232 12.35 -1.20 10.96
N SER A 233 13.36 -0.33 11.07
CA SER A 233 14.40 -0.18 10.04
C SER A 233 15.72 -0.89 10.31
N GLU A 234 15.92 -1.50 11.48
CA GLU A 234 17.20 -2.18 11.80
C GLU A 234 17.25 -3.68 11.47
N ALA A 235 16.15 -4.28 11.03
CA ALA A 235 16.08 -5.73 10.75
C ALA A 235 16.59 -6.14 9.34
N LEU A 236 16.93 -5.20 8.46
CA LEU A 236 17.33 -5.49 7.06
C LEU A 236 18.84 -5.33 6.78
N ALA A 237 19.66 -5.06 7.78
CA ALA A 237 21.11 -4.84 7.60
C ALA A 237 21.97 -6.12 7.77
N THR A 238 21.39 -7.32 7.87
CA THR A 238 22.18 -8.54 8.08
C THR A 238 21.76 -9.67 7.16
N VAL A 239 21.99 -9.50 5.86
CA VAL A 239 22.17 -10.66 4.95
C VAL A 239 23.45 -10.40 4.16
N LYS A 240 24.50 -11.09 4.58
CA LYS A 240 25.74 -11.25 3.83
C LYS A 240 25.56 -12.28 2.73
#